data_40f7ba69c2bba7ffb16d079b7d6d2cfb
#
_entry.id   40f7ba69c2bba7ffb16d079b7d6d2cfb
#
_cell.length_a   1.000
_cell.length_b   1.000
_cell.length_c   1.000
_cell.angle_alpha   90.00
_cell.angle_beta   90.00
_cell.angle_gamma   90.00
#
_symmetry.space_group_name_H-M   'P 1'
#
loop_
_entity.id
_entity.type
_entity.pdbx_description
1 polymer ?
#
loop_
_entity_poly.entity_id
_entity_poly.type
_entity_poly.pdbx_seq_one_letter_code
_entity_poly.pdbx_strand_id
1 'polypeptide(L)'
;MNASLLQPTLRGTLVHLSPMRAEDHDALYAVAKDPLIWEQHPSWDRYKPEVFRPVFDQGLASGGALVVREASTGEVIGSTRFYDYRPEDPSVAIGYTFIARRCWGGTYNPEMKRLLLKHAFDFVDRVWFHIGVTNRRSREAITRVGGQFSHENFSDPAWGGRDQAYYFIDKASFTDPVAT
;
A
#
# COMPACT_ATOMS: atom_id res chain seq x y z
N MET A 1 -18.11 7.09 4.65
CA MET A 1 -16.95 6.27 4.20
C MET A 1 -17.40 5.43 3.01
N ASN A 2 -16.69 5.40 1.89
CA ASN A 2 -17.06 4.59 0.72
C ASN A 2 -16.50 3.17 0.88
N ALA A 3 -17.27 2.27 1.49
CA ALA A 3 -16.84 0.90 1.76
C ALA A 3 -16.53 0.13 0.46
N SER A 4 -17.25 0.41 -0.63
CA SER A 4 -17.00 -0.23 -1.94
C SER A 4 -15.62 0.11 -2.49
N LEU A 5 -15.13 1.34 -2.27
CA LEU A 5 -13.77 1.73 -2.64
C LEU A 5 -12.73 1.13 -1.69
N LEU A 6 -12.97 1.27 -0.38
CA LEU A 6 -11.90 1.08 0.62
C LEU A 6 -11.68 -0.39 1.00
N GLN A 7 -12.68 -1.26 0.85
CA GLN A 7 -12.63 -2.68 1.27
C GLN A 7 -12.96 -3.67 0.13
N PRO A 8 -12.28 -3.58 -1.01
CA PRO A 8 -12.52 -4.53 -2.09
C PRO A 8 -11.94 -5.92 -1.80
N THR A 9 -12.48 -6.91 -2.51
CA THR A 9 -11.80 -8.19 -2.74
C THR A 9 -11.30 -8.21 -4.18
N LEU A 10 -9.98 -8.22 -4.36
CA LEU A 10 -9.33 -8.17 -5.67
C LEU A 10 -8.60 -9.49 -5.94
N ARG A 11 -8.71 -10.00 -7.16
CA ARG A 11 -8.10 -11.27 -7.57
C ARG A 11 -7.21 -11.04 -8.78
N GLY A 12 -5.92 -11.33 -8.61
CA GLY A 12 -4.92 -11.36 -9.68
C GLY A 12 -4.40 -12.78 -9.89
N THR A 13 -3.42 -12.89 -10.77
CA THR A 13 -2.74 -14.16 -11.06
C THR A 13 -1.74 -14.55 -9.97
N LEU A 14 -1.05 -13.56 -9.40
CA LEU A 14 -0.02 -13.76 -8.38
C LEU A 14 -0.52 -13.42 -6.98
N VAL A 15 -1.44 -12.44 -6.85
CA VAL A 15 -1.90 -11.97 -5.56
C VAL A 15 -3.43 -11.87 -5.49
N HIS A 16 -3.96 -12.16 -4.30
CA HIS A 16 -5.32 -11.84 -3.91
C HIS A 16 -5.28 -10.83 -2.76
N LEU A 17 -6.18 -9.83 -2.81
CA LEU A 17 -6.36 -8.87 -1.73
C LEU A 17 -7.77 -8.99 -1.17
N SER A 18 -7.89 -8.89 0.15
CA SER A 18 -9.17 -8.89 0.86
C SER A 18 -9.12 -7.94 2.05
N PRO A 19 -10.28 -7.44 2.53
CA PRO A 19 -10.33 -6.63 3.73
C PRO A 19 -9.62 -7.30 4.91
N MET A 20 -8.80 -6.51 5.63
CA MET A 20 -8.10 -6.96 6.83
C MET A 20 -9.08 -7.28 7.95
N ARG A 21 -8.84 -8.37 8.66
CA ARG A 21 -9.61 -8.83 9.81
C ARG A 21 -8.72 -9.03 11.03
N ALA A 22 -9.34 -9.10 12.21
CA ALA A 22 -8.60 -9.27 13.47
C ALA A 22 -7.77 -10.55 13.50
N GLU A 23 -8.28 -11.64 12.92
CA GLU A 23 -7.60 -12.93 12.82
C GLU A 23 -6.37 -12.94 11.91
N ASP A 24 -6.17 -11.91 11.09
CA ASP A 24 -4.99 -11.82 10.20
C ASP A 24 -3.72 -11.35 10.93
N HIS A 25 -3.81 -10.92 12.20
CA HIS A 25 -2.70 -10.35 12.95
C HIS A 25 -1.45 -11.23 12.93
N ASP A 26 -1.57 -12.48 13.34
CA ASP A 26 -0.40 -13.37 13.52
C ASP A 26 0.26 -13.73 12.19
N ALA A 27 -0.55 -13.94 11.15
CA ALA A 27 -0.05 -14.19 9.81
C ALA A 27 0.67 -12.96 9.21
N LEU A 28 0.13 -11.76 9.42
CA LEU A 28 0.78 -10.51 9.00
C LEU A 28 2.04 -10.22 9.82
N TYR A 29 2.02 -10.48 11.13
CA TYR A 29 3.21 -10.32 11.96
C TYR A 29 4.31 -11.31 11.57
N ALA A 30 3.96 -12.55 11.20
CA ALA A 30 4.95 -13.51 10.71
C ALA A 30 5.75 -12.99 9.50
N VAL A 31 5.15 -12.15 8.65
CA VAL A 31 5.84 -11.43 7.57
C VAL A 31 6.57 -10.20 8.10
N ALA A 32 5.88 -9.37 8.89
CA ALA A 32 6.38 -8.07 9.35
C ALA A 32 7.58 -8.14 10.31
N LYS A 33 7.78 -9.27 11.00
CA LYS A 33 8.90 -9.48 11.94
C LYS A 33 10.27 -9.51 11.29
N ASP A 34 10.36 -9.55 9.96
CA ASP A 34 11.63 -9.45 9.24
C ASP A 34 12.12 -7.99 9.25
N PRO A 35 13.22 -7.66 9.96
CA PRO A 35 13.69 -6.28 10.11
C PRO A 35 14.12 -5.65 8.77
N LEU A 36 14.56 -6.45 7.80
CA LEU A 36 15.00 -5.94 6.50
C LEU A 36 13.85 -5.37 5.66
N ILE A 37 12.60 -5.70 5.99
CA ILE A 37 11.44 -5.05 5.35
C ILE A 37 11.44 -3.55 5.67
N TRP A 38 11.88 -3.16 6.87
CA TRP A 38 11.75 -1.82 7.43
C TRP A 38 13.01 -0.97 7.38
N GLU A 39 14.16 -1.51 6.93
CA GLU A 39 15.46 -0.84 6.99
C GLU A 39 15.50 0.57 6.38
N GLN A 40 14.69 0.81 5.31
CA GLN A 40 14.57 2.12 4.64
C GLN A 40 13.29 2.87 5.04
N HIS A 41 12.51 2.31 5.96
CA HIS A 41 11.26 2.92 6.40
C HIS A 41 11.51 3.89 7.56
N PRO A 42 10.85 5.07 7.62
CA PRO A 42 11.01 6.01 8.74
C PRO A 42 10.68 5.40 10.12
N SER A 43 9.81 4.39 10.17
CA SER A 43 9.53 3.58 11.36
C SER A 43 10.18 2.21 11.17
N TRP A 44 11.49 2.17 11.30
CA TRP A 44 12.34 0.99 11.04
C TRP A 44 12.13 -0.16 12.04
N ASP A 45 11.55 0.12 13.19
CA ASP A 45 11.36 -0.80 14.31
C ASP A 45 10.03 -1.56 14.27
N ARG A 46 9.26 -1.45 13.19
CA ARG A 46 7.96 -2.16 13.01
C ARG A 46 8.06 -3.68 13.01
N TYR A 47 9.26 -4.25 12.94
CA TYR A 47 9.46 -5.69 13.13
C TYR A 47 9.25 -6.16 14.58
N LYS A 48 9.26 -5.23 15.55
CA LYS A 48 9.02 -5.53 16.96
C LYS A 48 7.52 -5.71 17.21
N PRO A 49 7.11 -6.75 18.00
CA PRO A 49 5.69 -7.03 18.21
C PRO A 49 4.93 -5.88 18.87
N GLU A 50 5.55 -5.20 19.84
CA GLU A 50 4.97 -4.06 20.56
C GLU A 50 4.78 -2.81 19.66
N VAL A 51 5.56 -2.69 18.59
CA VAL A 51 5.43 -1.61 17.60
C VAL A 51 4.46 -1.99 16.50
N PHE A 52 4.48 -3.26 16.05
CA PHE A 52 3.60 -3.73 14.98
C PHE A 52 2.13 -3.76 15.41
N ARG A 53 1.84 -4.18 16.64
CA ARG A 53 0.47 -4.34 17.14
C ARG A 53 -0.36 -3.04 17.02
N PRO A 54 0.09 -1.88 17.49
CA PRO A 54 -0.65 -0.62 17.29
C PRO A 54 -0.84 -0.24 15.82
N VAL A 55 0.15 -0.54 14.95
CA VAL A 55 0.04 -0.28 13.51
C VAL A 55 -1.02 -1.16 12.85
N PHE A 56 -1.10 -2.42 13.27
CA PHE A 56 -2.14 -3.35 12.83
C PHE A 56 -3.52 -2.89 13.29
N ASP A 57 -3.68 -2.57 14.59
CA ASP A 57 -4.96 -2.12 15.17
C ASP A 57 -5.46 -0.83 14.48
N GLN A 58 -4.56 0.13 14.21
CA GLN A 58 -4.87 1.32 13.43
C GLN A 58 -5.29 0.97 12.00
N GLY A 59 -4.63 -0.02 11.39
CA GLY A 59 -5.00 -0.55 10.08
C GLY A 59 -6.43 -1.08 10.07
N LEU A 60 -6.74 -1.94 11.01
CA LEU A 60 -8.06 -2.54 11.15
C LEU A 60 -9.14 -1.47 11.37
N ALA A 61 -8.89 -0.52 12.30
CA ALA A 61 -9.83 0.57 12.61
C ALA A 61 -10.03 1.55 11.45
N SER A 62 -9.06 1.68 10.53
CA SER A 62 -9.16 2.61 9.39
C SER A 62 -10.24 2.25 8.38
N GLY A 63 -10.68 0.99 8.34
CA GLY A 63 -11.64 0.49 7.35
C GLY A 63 -11.12 0.51 5.90
N GLY A 64 -9.80 0.65 5.69
CA GLY A 64 -9.21 0.68 4.35
C GLY A 64 -8.02 -0.28 4.20
N ALA A 65 -7.64 -1.00 5.27
CA ALA A 65 -6.54 -1.95 5.21
C ALA A 65 -6.94 -3.27 4.54
N LEU A 66 -6.04 -3.78 3.71
CA LEU A 66 -6.19 -5.03 2.97
C LEU A 66 -5.03 -5.97 3.28
N VAL A 67 -5.34 -7.26 3.38
CA VAL A 67 -4.34 -8.33 3.43
C VAL A 67 -4.02 -8.76 2.02
N VAL A 68 -2.74 -8.99 1.75
CA VAL A 68 -2.23 -9.51 0.48
C VAL A 68 -1.85 -10.96 0.68
N ARG A 69 -2.42 -11.83 -0.15
CA ARG A 69 -2.15 -13.27 -0.14
C ARG A 69 -1.56 -13.70 -1.49
N GLU A 70 -0.66 -14.66 -1.46
CA GLU A 70 -0.19 -15.32 -2.66
C GLU A 70 -1.33 -16.14 -3.27
N ALA A 71 -1.61 -15.95 -4.56
CA ALA A 71 -2.77 -16.56 -5.21
C ALA A 71 -2.69 -18.10 -5.27
N SER A 72 -1.47 -18.66 -5.42
CA SER A 72 -1.24 -20.10 -5.57
C SER A 72 -1.36 -20.88 -4.26
N THR A 73 -1.00 -20.26 -3.12
CA THR A 73 -0.92 -20.95 -1.83
C THR A 73 -1.96 -20.45 -0.82
N GLY A 74 -2.49 -19.22 -1.00
CA GLY A 74 -3.30 -18.52 -0.01
C GLY A 74 -2.50 -17.95 1.17
N GLU A 75 -1.18 -18.13 1.19
CA GLU A 75 -0.30 -17.62 2.25
C GLU A 75 -0.33 -16.09 2.31
N VAL A 76 -0.38 -15.53 3.51
CA VAL A 76 -0.26 -14.09 3.72
C VAL A 76 1.16 -13.65 3.39
N ILE A 77 1.28 -12.71 2.46
CA ILE A 77 2.58 -12.16 2.04
C ILE A 77 2.73 -10.67 2.36
N GLY A 78 1.70 -10.01 2.88
CA GLY A 78 1.80 -8.61 3.26
C GLY A 78 0.47 -7.90 3.43
N SER A 79 0.55 -6.57 3.44
CA SER A 79 -0.59 -5.67 3.60
C SER A 79 -0.42 -4.41 2.79
N THR A 80 -1.54 -3.76 2.51
CA THR A 80 -1.61 -2.41 1.91
C THR A 80 -2.87 -1.72 2.43
N ARG A 81 -3.04 -0.42 2.18
CA ARG A 81 -4.18 0.34 2.67
C ARG A 81 -4.59 1.42 1.69
N PHE A 82 -5.92 1.55 1.48
CA PHE A 82 -6.53 2.79 1.01
C PHE A 82 -6.77 3.74 2.18
N TYR A 83 -6.47 5.03 2.01
CA TYR A 83 -6.68 6.05 3.04
C TYR A 83 -6.81 7.43 2.39
N ASP A 84 -7.13 8.46 3.17
CA ASP A 84 -7.26 9.84 2.71
C ASP A 84 -8.16 9.98 1.46
N TYR A 85 -9.33 9.32 1.50
CA TYR A 85 -10.32 9.45 0.43
C TYR A 85 -11.00 10.82 0.49
N ARG A 86 -10.97 11.54 -0.62
CA ARG A 86 -11.53 12.90 -0.79
C ARG A 86 -12.55 12.90 -1.91
N PRO A 87 -13.86 12.84 -1.61
CA PRO A 87 -14.90 12.84 -2.63
C PRO A 87 -15.04 14.19 -3.38
N GLU A 88 -14.71 15.29 -2.72
CA GLU A 88 -14.75 16.65 -3.27
C GLU A 88 -13.62 16.95 -4.27
N ASP A 89 -12.50 16.25 -4.15
CA ASP A 89 -11.37 16.23 -5.09
C ASP A 89 -11.09 14.75 -5.38
N PRO A 90 -11.83 14.13 -6.33
CA PRO A 90 -11.93 12.68 -6.44
C PRO A 90 -10.60 11.95 -6.41
N SER A 91 -10.09 11.73 -5.20
CA SER A 91 -8.77 11.15 -4.95
C SER A 91 -8.76 10.23 -3.73
N VAL A 92 -7.79 9.33 -3.70
CA VAL A 92 -7.51 8.43 -2.58
C VAL A 92 -6.02 8.16 -2.51
N ALA A 93 -5.48 7.88 -1.34
CA ALA A 93 -4.11 7.45 -1.20
C ALA A 93 -4.01 5.92 -1.04
N ILE A 94 -2.93 5.34 -1.57
CA ILE A 94 -2.51 3.95 -1.33
C ILE A 94 -1.16 3.96 -0.62
N GLY A 95 -1.08 3.29 0.53
CA GLY A 95 0.17 3.23 1.29
C GLY A 95 0.16 2.14 2.35
N TYR A 96 1.01 2.32 3.37
CA TYR A 96 1.22 1.32 4.44
C TYR A 96 1.54 -0.07 3.88
N THR A 97 2.14 -0.11 2.68
CA THR A 97 2.40 -1.35 1.96
C THR A 97 3.69 -1.99 2.46
N PHE A 98 3.61 -3.26 2.84
CA PHE A 98 4.78 -4.12 2.96
C PHE A 98 4.47 -5.50 2.39
N ILE A 99 5.46 -6.16 1.84
CA ILE A 99 5.38 -7.53 1.34
C ILE A 99 6.62 -8.31 1.73
N ALA A 100 6.48 -9.63 1.85
CA ALA A 100 7.56 -10.56 2.14
C ALA A 100 8.74 -10.36 1.17
N ARG A 101 9.97 -10.41 1.68
CA ARG A 101 11.19 -10.16 0.87
C ARG A 101 11.31 -11.11 -0.33
N ARG A 102 10.84 -12.35 -0.20
CA ARG A 102 10.81 -13.30 -1.32
C ARG A 102 10.00 -12.82 -2.53
N CYS A 103 9.11 -11.84 -2.31
CA CYS A 103 8.26 -11.26 -3.35
C CYS A 103 8.84 -9.93 -3.90
N TRP A 104 10.06 -9.53 -3.49
CA TRP A 104 10.68 -8.31 -3.97
C TRP A 104 11.34 -8.48 -5.33
N GLY A 105 11.53 -7.36 -6.05
CA GLY A 105 12.25 -7.32 -7.32
C GLY A 105 11.53 -7.95 -8.50
N GLY A 106 10.36 -8.59 -8.25
CA GLY A 106 9.58 -9.29 -9.27
C GLY A 106 8.26 -8.58 -9.61
N THR A 107 7.29 -9.39 -9.99
CA THR A 107 5.99 -8.96 -10.52
C THR A 107 4.87 -8.83 -9.47
N TYR A 108 5.10 -9.27 -8.22
CA TYR A 108 4.08 -9.23 -7.16
C TYR A 108 3.61 -7.81 -6.83
N ASN A 109 4.54 -6.88 -6.56
CA ASN A 109 4.16 -5.51 -6.24
C ASN A 109 3.55 -4.76 -7.44
N PRO A 110 4.07 -4.89 -8.68
CA PRO A 110 3.41 -4.36 -9.88
C PRO A 110 1.99 -4.88 -10.06
N GLU A 111 1.73 -6.19 -9.93
CA GLU A 111 0.38 -6.74 -10.06
C GLU A 111 -0.54 -6.20 -8.95
N MET A 112 -0.08 -6.21 -7.69
CA MET A 112 -0.83 -5.66 -6.57
C MET A 112 -1.22 -4.19 -6.83
N LYS A 113 -0.26 -3.36 -7.24
CA LYS A 113 -0.53 -1.95 -7.55
C LYS A 113 -1.49 -1.78 -8.71
N ARG A 114 -1.36 -2.58 -9.77
CA ARG A 114 -2.28 -2.58 -10.90
C ARG A 114 -3.71 -2.88 -10.46
N LEU A 115 -3.93 -3.91 -9.67
CA LEU A 115 -5.26 -4.28 -9.16
C LEU A 115 -5.88 -3.15 -8.31
N LEU A 116 -5.08 -2.55 -7.43
CA LEU A 116 -5.52 -1.45 -6.58
C LEU A 116 -5.86 -0.21 -7.39
N LEU A 117 -5.03 0.16 -8.37
CA LEU A 117 -5.24 1.30 -9.25
C LEU A 117 -6.48 1.12 -10.12
N LYS A 118 -6.61 -0.06 -10.77
CA LYS A 118 -7.78 -0.38 -11.58
C LYS A 118 -9.06 -0.22 -10.78
N HIS A 119 -9.10 -0.78 -9.58
CA HIS A 119 -10.25 -0.66 -8.69
C HIS A 119 -10.49 0.80 -8.26
N ALA A 120 -9.44 1.52 -7.84
CA ALA A 120 -9.59 2.90 -7.38
C ALA A 120 -10.17 3.82 -8.47
N PHE A 121 -9.76 3.64 -9.72
CA PHE A 121 -10.20 4.45 -10.85
C PHE A 121 -11.66 4.22 -11.27
N ASP A 122 -12.38 3.28 -10.67
CA ASP A 122 -13.84 3.23 -10.77
C ASP A 122 -14.54 4.29 -9.90
N PHE A 123 -13.80 4.92 -8.93
CA PHE A 123 -14.34 5.84 -7.93
C PHE A 123 -13.66 7.21 -7.89
N VAL A 124 -12.39 7.29 -8.34
CA VAL A 124 -11.58 8.51 -8.24
C VAL A 124 -10.82 8.78 -9.53
N ASP A 125 -10.35 10.02 -9.69
CA ASP A 125 -9.57 10.45 -10.86
C ASP A 125 -8.07 10.47 -10.58
N ARG A 126 -7.66 10.46 -9.30
CA ARG A 126 -6.26 10.48 -8.87
C ARG A 126 -6.00 9.54 -7.69
N VAL A 127 -4.87 8.83 -7.75
CA VAL A 127 -4.34 8.04 -6.64
C VAL A 127 -3.02 8.60 -6.18
N TRP A 128 -2.93 8.89 -4.87
CA TRP A 128 -1.74 9.41 -4.22
C TRP A 128 -0.91 8.32 -3.55
N PHE A 129 0.41 8.59 -3.44
CA PHE A 129 1.37 7.77 -2.71
C PHE A 129 2.28 8.69 -1.89
N HIS A 130 2.29 8.53 -0.58
CA HIS A 130 3.11 9.29 0.34
C HIS A 130 4.25 8.38 0.83
N ILE A 131 5.49 8.75 0.53
CA ILE A 131 6.66 7.90 0.72
C ILE A 131 7.73 8.69 1.45
N GLY A 132 8.31 8.13 2.52
CA GLY A 132 9.43 8.76 3.21
C GLY A 132 10.55 9.11 2.23
N VAL A 133 11.08 10.33 2.28
CA VAL A 133 12.06 10.86 1.32
C VAL A 133 13.27 9.92 1.15
N THR A 134 13.73 9.31 2.24
CA THR A 134 14.88 8.39 2.26
C THR A 134 14.56 6.96 1.78
N ASN A 135 13.26 6.61 1.61
CA ASN A 135 12.85 5.27 1.19
C ASN A 135 12.96 5.10 -0.34
N ARG A 136 14.21 4.95 -0.81
CA ARG A 136 14.51 4.82 -2.24
C ARG A 136 13.80 3.66 -2.89
N ARG A 137 13.75 2.51 -2.22
CA ARG A 137 13.07 1.30 -2.73
C ARG A 137 11.61 1.56 -3.08
N SER A 138 10.87 2.22 -2.18
CA SER A 138 9.46 2.55 -2.43
C SER A 138 9.30 3.62 -3.50
N ARG A 139 10.16 4.62 -3.55
CA ARG A 139 10.16 5.68 -4.58
C ARG A 139 10.39 5.07 -5.97
N GLU A 140 11.38 4.20 -6.12
CA GLU A 140 11.62 3.49 -7.37
C GLU A 140 10.46 2.56 -7.75
N ALA A 141 9.89 1.84 -6.78
CA ALA A 141 8.78 0.94 -7.04
C ALA A 141 7.55 1.67 -7.57
N ILE A 142 7.22 2.86 -7.05
CA ILE A 142 6.08 3.63 -7.54
C ILE A 142 6.36 4.24 -8.92
N THR A 143 7.57 4.69 -9.19
CA THR A 143 7.97 5.20 -10.50
C THR A 143 7.85 4.13 -11.59
N ARG A 144 8.23 2.87 -11.29
CA ARG A 144 8.11 1.74 -12.23
C ARG A 144 6.66 1.41 -12.63
N VAL A 145 5.69 1.73 -11.79
CA VAL A 145 4.26 1.52 -12.09
C VAL A 145 3.56 2.78 -12.61
N GLY A 146 4.35 3.79 -13.03
CA GLY A 146 3.84 5.01 -13.67
C GLY A 146 3.60 6.18 -12.71
N GLY A 147 4.03 6.08 -11.46
CA GLY A 147 3.91 7.17 -10.49
C GLY A 147 4.73 8.40 -10.88
N GLN A 148 4.07 9.55 -10.93
CA GLN A 148 4.67 10.86 -11.21
C GLN A 148 5.01 11.55 -9.91
N PHE A 149 6.21 12.10 -9.81
CA PHE A 149 6.63 12.90 -8.67
C PHE A 149 5.88 14.24 -8.67
N SER A 150 5.36 14.62 -7.51
CA SER A 150 4.70 15.90 -7.30
C SER A 150 5.61 16.87 -6.55
N HIS A 151 5.90 16.60 -5.29
CA HIS A 151 6.70 17.46 -4.41
C HIS A 151 7.24 16.68 -3.20
N GLU A 152 8.13 17.31 -2.46
CA GLU A 152 8.52 16.88 -1.12
C GLU A 152 7.99 17.86 -0.08
N ASN A 153 7.57 17.34 1.07
CA ASN A 153 7.16 18.12 2.22
C ASN A 153 8.06 17.72 3.41
N PHE A 154 8.86 18.65 3.86
CA PHE A 154 9.79 18.43 4.97
C PHE A 154 9.10 18.77 6.30
N SER A 155 9.38 17.93 7.31
CA SER A 155 8.73 18.06 8.63
C SER A 155 7.20 18.07 8.53
N ASP A 156 6.64 17.17 7.68
CA ASP A 156 5.21 17.15 7.37
C ASP A 156 4.35 16.84 8.60
N PRO A 157 3.49 17.78 9.05
CA PRO A 157 2.67 17.58 10.24
C PRO A 157 1.69 16.41 10.10
N ALA A 158 1.19 16.11 8.88
CA ALA A 158 0.30 14.99 8.62
C ALA A 158 0.99 13.64 8.88
N TRP A 159 2.31 13.63 8.90
CA TRP A 159 3.14 12.44 9.13
C TRP A 159 3.98 12.54 10.42
N GLY A 160 3.53 13.36 11.38
CA GLY A 160 4.23 13.53 12.66
C GLY A 160 5.61 14.17 12.50
N GLY A 161 5.76 15.12 11.58
CA GLY A 161 6.99 15.85 11.33
C GLY A 161 8.03 15.09 10.50
N ARG A 162 7.64 14.03 9.81
CA ARG A 162 8.55 13.24 8.95
C ARG A 162 8.57 13.79 7.53
N ASP A 163 9.72 13.70 6.87
CA ASP A 163 9.89 14.13 5.49
C ASP A 163 9.20 13.13 4.54
N GLN A 164 8.34 13.65 3.66
CA GLN A 164 7.55 12.86 2.71
C GLN A 164 7.75 13.36 1.28
N ALA A 165 7.86 12.41 0.36
CA ALA A 165 7.77 12.61 -1.08
C ALA A 165 6.40 12.16 -1.56
N TYR A 166 5.71 13.03 -2.30
CA TYR A 166 4.38 12.83 -2.83
C TYR A 166 4.45 12.43 -4.29
N TYR A 167 3.84 11.31 -4.61
CA TYR A 167 3.67 10.82 -5.98
C TYR A 167 2.18 10.64 -6.27
N PHE A 168 1.81 10.69 -7.54
CA PHE A 168 0.44 10.43 -7.97
C PHE A 168 0.40 9.66 -9.30
N ILE A 169 -0.75 9.04 -9.56
CA ILE A 169 -1.13 8.50 -10.87
C ILE A 169 -2.53 9.00 -11.14
N ASP A 170 -2.74 9.62 -12.31
CA ASP A 170 -4.05 10.04 -12.78
C ASP A 170 -4.71 8.93 -13.61
N LYS A 171 -6.04 8.81 -13.50
CA LYS A 171 -6.85 7.87 -14.29
C LYS A 171 -6.58 8.00 -15.78
N ALA A 172 -6.44 9.23 -16.28
CA ALA A 172 -6.18 9.52 -17.69
C ALA A 172 -4.82 8.99 -18.19
N SER A 173 -3.83 8.84 -17.29
CA SER A 173 -2.49 8.33 -17.63
C SER A 173 -2.31 6.84 -17.32
N PHE A 174 -3.27 6.24 -16.63
CA PHE A 174 -3.20 4.82 -16.26
C PHE A 174 -3.53 3.93 -17.47
N THR A 175 -2.58 3.09 -17.85
CA THR A 175 -2.77 2.03 -18.84
C THR A 175 -2.72 0.68 -18.13
N ASP A 176 -3.79 -0.13 -18.27
CA ASP A 176 -3.77 -1.51 -17.76
C ASP A 176 -3.02 -2.40 -18.78
N PRO A 177 -1.81 -2.90 -18.44
CA PRO A 177 -1.00 -3.70 -19.39
C PRO A 177 -1.63 -5.06 -19.75
N VAL A 178 -2.75 -5.43 -19.12
CA VAL A 178 -3.49 -6.70 -19.40
C VAL A 178 -4.77 -6.45 -20.22
N ALA A 179 -5.05 -5.21 -20.59
CA ALA A 179 -6.24 -4.87 -21.38
C ALA A 179 -6.04 -5.01 -22.91
N THR A 180 -4.94 -5.66 -23.36
CA THR A 180 -4.65 -6.00 -24.76
C THR A 180 -4.78 -7.48 -25.03
#